data_cda1ddbbeacc85a732c1ba1ef960de82
#
_entry.id   cda1ddbbeacc85a732c1ba1ef960de82
#
_cell.length_a   1.000
_cell.length_b   1.000
_cell.length_c   1.000
_cell.angle_alpha   90.00
_cell.angle_beta   90.00
_cell.angle_gamma   90.00
#
_symmetry.space_group_name_H-M   'P 1'
#
loop_
_entity.id
_entity.type
_entity.pdbx_description
1 polymer ?
#
loop_
_entity_poly.entity_id
_entity_poly.type
_entity_poly.pdbx_seq_one_letter_code
_entity_poly.pdbx_strand_id
1 'polypeptide(L)'
;MTNQWSDSQGNTSVPWVLIAYIPVLHNGYLQMLATIKKKYGPVGKIILIDRDIFPDKRSLVKDLRAVDSNLMQEQLLGLQKTLALHIEVKVINQASLRDWVDSLQKACPDHVLMPREQLNEELLELYLPDFKNFKQLEFVDIFLRWDAKRSQSREDVHPAEIISYDEFDVAVMRQTQNEAAKSLDWWRQVGAALVLPAGQASNKQDSHKIAIIARNTHLPFDQQPYVLGDPRADFSSGQCIEVASSIHAEALIIATAAKNGLSTKGAWMYVTTFPCPVCAKLLAKTGITKLFYKEGYSLIQGQEILESAEIEIIQVAEV
;
A
#
# COMPACT_ATOMS: atom_id res chain seq x y z
N MET A 1 6.01 40.27 -0.26
CA MET A 1 6.62 40.64 -1.55
C MET A 1 6.42 39.45 -2.48
N THR A 2 5.54 39.55 -3.43
CA THR A 2 5.19 38.49 -4.40
C THR A 2 6.33 38.42 -5.41
N ASN A 3 7.18 37.38 -5.33
CA ASN A 3 8.12 37.07 -6.39
C ASN A 3 7.32 36.56 -7.59
N GLN A 4 6.99 37.46 -8.49
CA GLN A 4 6.54 37.10 -9.86
C GLN A 4 7.78 36.69 -10.64
N TRP A 5 7.86 35.42 -11.00
CA TRP A 5 8.85 34.94 -11.95
C TRP A 5 8.46 35.44 -13.34
N SER A 6 9.23 36.32 -13.91
CA SER A 6 9.17 36.65 -15.31
C SER A 6 10.30 35.93 -16.04
N ASP A 7 9.99 35.30 -17.20
CA ASP A 7 11.02 34.82 -18.11
C ASP A 7 11.81 36.02 -18.69
N SER A 8 12.84 35.72 -19.46
CA SER A 8 13.65 36.76 -20.16
C SER A 8 12.83 37.65 -21.11
N GLN A 9 11.53 37.39 -21.30
CA GLN A 9 10.57 38.11 -22.10
C GLN A 9 9.46 38.81 -21.29
N GLY A 10 9.52 38.76 -19.93
CA GLY A 10 8.53 39.41 -19.06
C GLY A 10 7.20 38.63 -18.88
N ASN A 11 7.15 37.37 -19.29
CA ASN A 11 5.96 36.55 -19.19
C ASN A 11 5.87 35.92 -17.79
N THR A 12 4.76 36.06 -17.11
CA THR A 12 4.54 35.64 -15.71
C THR A 12 4.03 34.20 -15.59
N SER A 13 3.91 33.43 -16.69
CA SER A 13 3.43 32.04 -16.63
C SER A 13 4.54 31.09 -16.20
N VAL A 14 4.24 30.23 -15.21
CA VAL A 14 5.10 29.13 -14.81
C VAL A 14 4.85 27.98 -15.79
N PRO A 15 5.86 27.52 -16.57
CA PRO A 15 5.64 26.53 -17.63
C PRO A 15 5.05 25.21 -17.13
N TRP A 16 5.42 24.79 -15.91
CA TRP A 16 4.85 23.59 -15.31
C TRP A 16 4.77 23.65 -13.78
N VAL A 17 3.77 22.98 -13.24
CA VAL A 17 3.58 22.77 -11.81
C VAL A 17 3.52 21.26 -11.56
N LEU A 18 4.44 20.72 -10.78
CA LEU A 18 4.41 19.33 -10.31
C LEU A 18 3.75 19.28 -8.95
N ILE A 19 2.72 18.46 -8.80
CA ILE A 19 2.04 18.18 -7.53
C ILE A 19 2.38 16.76 -7.14
N ALA A 20 3.07 16.56 -6.01
CA ALA A 20 3.51 15.24 -5.59
C ALA A 20 3.74 15.14 -4.07
N TYR A 21 3.47 13.97 -3.50
CA TYR A 21 4.01 13.57 -2.21
C TYR A 21 5.37 12.92 -2.42
N ILE A 22 6.42 13.52 -1.88
CA ILE A 22 7.81 13.03 -2.00
C ILE A 22 8.35 12.72 -0.61
N PRO A 23 8.22 11.48 -0.12
CA PRO A 23 8.65 11.12 1.24
C PRO A 23 10.17 10.96 1.36
N VAL A 24 10.83 10.59 0.28
CA VAL A 24 12.27 10.36 0.22
C VAL A 24 12.75 10.60 -1.20
N LEU A 25 13.88 11.26 -1.35
CA LEU A 25 14.45 11.54 -2.67
C LEU A 25 15.30 10.35 -3.14
N HIS A 26 14.70 9.46 -3.91
CA HIS A 26 15.39 8.35 -4.56
C HIS A 26 15.49 8.54 -6.09
N ASN A 27 16.22 7.64 -6.76
CA ASN A 27 16.50 7.76 -8.19
C ASN A 27 15.23 7.91 -9.07
N GLY A 28 14.11 7.29 -8.70
CA GLY A 28 12.84 7.45 -9.43
C GLY A 28 12.36 8.90 -9.49
N TYR A 29 12.42 9.62 -8.36
CA TYR A 29 12.07 11.05 -8.34
C TYR A 29 13.07 11.91 -9.15
N LEU A 30 14.37 11.58 -9.09
CA LEU A 30 15.38 12.28 -9.90
C LEU A 30 15.16 12.08 -11.39
N GLN A 31 14.84 10.86 -11.82
CA GLN A 31 14.48 10.55 -13.21
C GLN A 31 13.19 11.26 -13.65
N MET A 32 12.19 11.32 -12.76
CA MET A 32 10.96 12.07 -13.03
C MET A 32 11.25 13.55 -13.27
N LEU A 33 12.02 14.19 -12.41
CA LEU A 33 12.41 15.59 -12.55
C LEU A 33 13.23 15.83 -13.83
N ALA A 34 14.13 14.90 -14.17
CA ALA A 34 14.91 14.96 -15.42
C ALA A 34 14.01 14.85 -16.65
N THR A 35 13.00 13.99 -16.64
CA THR A 35 12.01 13.82 -17.71
C THR A 35 11.16 15.07 -17.87
N ILE A 36 10.67 15.63 -16.76
CA ILE A 36 9.89 16.88 -16.74
C ILE A 36 10.74 18.02 -17.32
N LYS A 37 11.97 18.20 -16.85
CA LYS A 37 12.89 19.19 -17.37
C LYS A 37 13.13 19.05 -18.87
N LYS A 38 13.32 17.82 -19.37
CA LYS A 38 13.52 17.55 -20.81
C LYS A 38 12.32 17.95 -21.65
N LYS A 39 11.09 17.70 -21.13
CA LYS A 39 9.85 17.93 -21.88
C LYS A 39 9.36 19.38 -21.79
N TYR A 40 9.45 20.00 -20.60
CA TYR A 40 8.80 21.29 -20.31
C TYR A 40 9.79 22.41 -19.95
N GLY A 41 11.09 22.12 -19.94
CA GLY A 41 12.13 23.10 -19.59
C GLY A 41 12.52 23.11 -18.12
N PRO A 42 13.56 23.91 -17.76
CA PRO A 42 14.15 23.89 -16.42
C PRO A 42 13.38 24.74 -15.39
N VAL A 43 12.43 25.58 -15.81
CA VAL A 43 11.71 26.52 -14.93
C VAL A 43 10.36 25.94 -14.55
N GLY A 44 10.06 25.85 -13.26
CA GLY A 44 8.78 25.31 -12.81
C GLY A 44 8.54 25.46 -11.32
N LYS A 45 7.45 24.86 -10.86
CA LYS A 45 7.06 24.85 -9.46
C LYS A 45 6.76 23.43 -8.99
N ILE A 46 7.23 23.09 -7.79
CA ILE A 46 6.89 21.83 -7.12
C ILE A 46 6.00 22.13 -5.93
N ILE A 47 4.85 21.51 -5.90
CA ILE A 47 3.93 21.50 -4.77
C ILE A 47 4.11 20.18 -4.04
N LEU A 48 4.76 20.24 -2.89
CA LEU A 48 4.92 19.09 -2.00
C LEU A 48 3.66 18.94 -1.16
N ILE A 49 3.00 17.81 -1.31
CA ILE A 49 1.84 17.44 -0.51
C ILE A 49 2.34 16.83 0.80
N ASP A 50 1.90 17.39 1.93
CA ASP A 50 2.22 16.81 3.23
C ASP A 50 1.34 15.60 3.53
N ARG A 51 1.86 14.64 4.32
CA ARG A 51 1.16 13.43 4.72
C ARG A 51 -0.09 13.69 5.58
N ASP A 52 -0.17 14.84 6.25
CA ASP A 52 -1.30 15.20 7.10
C ASP A 52 -2.61 15.41 6.32
N ILE A 53 -2.52 15.62 4.99
CA ILE A 53 -3.67 15.65 4.09
C ILE A 53 -4.38 14.29 4.01
N PHE A 54 -3.68 13.20 4.35
CA PHE A 54 -4.19 11.82 4.29
C PHE A 54 -4.14 11.15 5.69
N PRO A 55 -4.90 11.62 6.68
CA PRO A 55 -4.77 11.19 8.08
C PRO A 55 -5.03 9.68 8.28
N ASP A 56 -5.87 9.08 7.43
CA ASP A 56 -6.25 7.68 7.53
C ASP A 56 -5.27 6.71 6.83
N LYS A 57 -4.24 7.23 6.15
CA LYS A 57 -3.25 6.42 5.42
C LYS A 57 -2.12 5.93 6.33
N ARG A 58 -2.38 4.85 7.05
CA ARG A 58 -1.38 4.21 7.93
C ARG A 58 -0.09 3.83 7.21
N SER A 59 -0.14 3.50 5.92
CA SER A 59 1.04 3.18 5.11
C SER A 59 2.04 4.33 5.01
N LEU A 60 1.57 5.58 5.00
CA LEU A 60 2.45 6.75 4.97
C LEU A 60 3.22 6.94 6.28
N VAL A 61 2.61 6.57 7.41
CA VAL A 61 3.24 6.68 8.73
C VAL A 61 4.29 5.60 8.95
N LYS A 62 4.15 4.47 8.27
CA LYS A 62 5.05 3.31 8.41
C LYS A 62 6.35 3.43 7.60
N ASP A 63 6.42 4.29 6.60
CA ASP A 63 7.64 4.46 5.80
C ASP A 63 8.72 5.16 6.62
N LEU A 64 9.64 4.37 7.17
CA LEU A 64 10.74 4.84 8.00
C LEU A 64 11.75 5.72 7.24
N ARG A 65 11.68 5.76 5.91
CA ARG A 65 12.53 6.63 5.08
C ARG A 65 11.92 8.01 4.89
N ALA A 66 10.62 8.14 5.16
CA ALA A 66 9.91 9.38 4.94
C ALA A 66 10.47 10.49 5.84
N VAL A 67 10.92 11.55 5.21
CA VAL A 67 11.34 12.78 5.89
C VAL A 67 10.19 13.77 5.95
N ASP A 68 10.30 14.72 6.86
CA ASP A 68 9.37 15.85 6.96
C ASP A 68 9.34 16.65 5.64
N SER A 69 8.16 17.13 5.25
CA SER A 69 7.96 17.81 3.97
C SER A 69 8.75 19.13 3.87
N ASN A 70 9.01 19.81 4.98
CA ASN A 70 9.83 21.02 4.97
C ASN A 70 11.31 20.68 4.75
N LEU A 71 11.79 19.59 5.37
CA LEU A 71 13.13 19.07 5.09
C LEU A 71 13.28 18.62 3.63
N MET A 72 12.25 17.98 3.06
CA MET A 72 12.23 17.63 1.64
C MET A 72 12.27 18.88 0.75
N GLN A 73 11.55 19.94 1.12
CA GLN A 73 11.62 21.23 0.43
C GLN A 73 13.05 21.76 0.38
N GLU A 74 13.75 21.77 1.51
CA GLU A 74 15.15 22.23 1.60
C GLU A 74 16.08 21.35 0.73
N GLN A 75 15.90 20.03 0.73
CA GLN A 75 16.67 19.11 -0.11
C GLN A 75 16.47 19.40 -1.59
N LEU A 76 15.24 19.58 -2.06
CA LEU A 76 14.94 19.90 -3.46
C LEU A 76 15.53 21.25 -3.88
N LEU A 77 15.42 22.27 -3.03
CA LEU A 77 16.02 23.57 -3.27
C LEU A 77 17.57 23.48 -3.30
N GLY A 78 18.16 22.69 -2.42
CA GLY A 78 19.63 22.44 -2.43
C GLY A 78 20.13 21.74 -3.68
N LEU A 79 19.31 20.92 -4.34
CA LEU A 79 19.67 20.18 -5.54
C LEU A 79 19.45 20.94 -6.84
N GLN A 80 18.85 22.12 -6.84
CA GLN A 80 18.54 22.90 -8.04
C GLN A 80 19.74 23.06 -8.97
N LYS A 81 20.91 23.42 -8.41
CA LYS A 81 22.14 23.59 -9.19
C LYS A 81 22.59 22.28 -9.85
N THR A 82 22.55 21.17 -9.10
CA THR A 82 22.96 19.84 -9.59
C THR A 82 22.02 19.34 -10.68
N LEU A 83 20.74 19.55 -10.52
CA LEU A 83 19.70 19.14 -11.48
C LEU A 83 19.56 20.14 -12.64
N ALA A 84 20.24 21.29 -12.56
CA ALA A 84 20.08 22.43 -13.47
C ALA A 84 18.59 22.79 -13.66
N LEU A 85 17.90 22.95 -12.54
CA LEU A 85 16.50 23.36 -12.44
C LEU A 85 16.41 24.74 -11.78
N HIS A 86 15.41 25.50 -12.14
CA HIS A 86 15.02 26.76 -11.49
C HIS A 86 13.60 26.61 -11.00
N ILE A 87 13.46 26.11 -9.78
CA ILE A 87 12.17 25.72 -9.22
C ILE A 87 11.83 26.51 -7.96
N GLU A 88 10.58 26.86 -7.83
CA GLU A 88 9.95 27.19 -6.55
C GLU A 88 9.42 25.89 -5.94
N VAL A 89 9.66 25.67 -4.65
CA VAL A 89 9.09 24.50 -3.93
C VAL A 89 8.21 25.03 -2.80
N LYS A 90 6.96 24.59 -2.75
CA LYS A 90 5.99 24.97 -1.72
C LYS A 90 5.40 23.71 -1.07
N VAL A 91 5.38 23.67 0.24
CA VAL A 91 4.70 22.63 1.02
C VAL A 91 3.24 23.01 1.23
N ILE A 92 2.33 22.07 0.99
CA ILE A 92 0.90 22.19 1.26
C ILE A 92 0.51 21.10 2.27
N ASN A 93 0.01 21.55 3.40
CA ASN A 93 -0.52 20.74 4.49
C ASN A 93 -2.05 20.90 4.60
N GLN A 94 -2.68 20.18 5.50
CA GLN A 94 -4.13 20.23 5.72
C GLN A 94 -4.65 21.66 5.94
N ALA A 95 -3.92 22.47 6.70
CA ALA A 95 -4.33 23.84 7.00
C ALA A 95 -4.28 24.79 5.81
N SER A 96 -3.32 24.60 4.90
CA SER A 96 -3.11 25.45 3.71
C SER A 96 -3.76 24.92 2.43
N LEU A 97 -4.35 23.72 2.48
CA LEU A 97 -4.87 23.01 1.29
C LEU A 97 -5.95 23.82 0.58
N ARG A 98 -6.92 24.34 1.31
CA ARG A 98 -8.06 25.07 0.73
C ARG A 98 -7.62 26.34 0.00
N ASP A 99 -6.81 27.15 0.65
CA ASP A 99 -6.30 28.41 0.05
C ASP A 99 -5.44 28.13 -1.17
N TRP A 100 -4.69 27.02 -1.14
CA TRP A 100 -3.89 26.59 -2.29
C TRP A 100 -4.76 26.14 -3.45
N VAL A 101 -5.81 25.34 -3.22
CA VAL A 101 -6.76 24.91 -4.27
C VAL A 101 -7.36 26.14 -4.98
N ASP A 102 -7.85 27.11 -4.20
CA ASP A 102 -8.40 28.36 -4.73
C ASP A 102 -7.37 29.15 -5.55
N SER A 103 -6.11 29.15 -5.12
CA SER A 103 -5.02 29.82 -5.82
C SER A 103 -4.63 29.13 -7.12
N LEU A 104 -4.65 27.79 -7.16
CA LEU A 104 -4.32 27.01 -8.33
C LEU A 104 -5.34 27.19 -9.44
N GLN A 105 -6.63 27.23 -9.08
CA GLN A 105 -7.71 27.52 -10.05
C GLN A 105 -7.56 28.89 -10.71
N LYS A 106 -7.08 29.90 -9.94
CA LYS A 106 -6.85 31.26 -10.46
C LYS A 106 -5.57 31.40 -11.29
N ALA A 107 -4.54 30.62 -10.95
CA ALA A 107 -3.21 30.74 -11.57
C ALA A 107 -3.14 30.14 -12.99
N CYS A 108 -4.00 29.16 -13.28
CA CYS A 108 -4.14 28.50 -14.58
C CYS A 108 -2.77 28.19 -15.27
N PRO A 109 -1.90 27.36 -14.67
CA PRO A 109 -0.58 27.07 -15.23
C PRO A 109 -0.70 26.32 -16.56
N ASP A 110 0.32 26.43 -17.43
CA ASP A 110 0.32 25.80 -18.77
C ASP A 110 0.25 24.27 -18.68
N HIS A 111 0.98 23.69 -17.73
CA HIS A 111 0.99 22.24 -17.44
C HIS A 111 0.92 21.96 -15.94
N VAL A 112 -0.02 21.11 -15.55
CA VAL A 112 -0.12 20.53 -14.20
C VAL A 112 0.27 19.07 -14.29
N LEU A 113 1.34 18.69 -13.61
CA LEU A 113 1.93 17.36 -13.68
C LEU A 113 1.70 16.64 -12.34
N MET A 114 1.28 15.40 -12.39
CA MET A 114 1.14 14.55 -11.22
C MET A 114 1.69 13.16 -11.50
N PRO A 115 2.50 12.56 -10.62
CA PRO A 115 2.80 11.14 -10.73
C PRO A 115 1.51 10.32 -10.73
N ARG A 116 1.42 9.32 -11.60
CA ARG A 116 0.26 8.40 -11.62
C ARG A 116 0.39 7.42 -10.45
N GLU A 117 -0.14 7.80 -9.31
CA GLU A 117 -0.15 7.00 -8.09
C GLU A 117 -1.41 7.27 -7.25
N GLN A 118 -1.77 6.32 -6.41
CA GLN A 118 -3.01 6.32 -5.64
C GLN A 118 -3.23 7.62 -4.85
N LEU A 119 -2.19 8.16 -4.18
CA LEU A 119 -2.37 9.39 -3.39
C LEU A 119 -2.74 10.60 -4.25
N ASN A 120 -2.19 10.72 -5.45
CA ASN A 120 -2.52 11.81 -6.34
C ASN A 120 -3.92 11.64 -6.94
N GLU A 121 -4.34 10.42 -7.23
CA GLU A 121 -5.73 10.14 -7.65
C GLU A 121 -6.71 10.48 -6.53
N GLU A 122 -6.44 10.11 -5.28
CA GLU A 122 -7.26 10.47 -4.12
C GLU A 122 -7.26 11.98 -3.86
N LEU A 123 -6.12 12.66 -4.00
CA LEU A 123 -6.04 14.12 -3.91
C LEU A 123 -6.99 14.79 -4.92
N LEU A 124 -6.98 14.29 -6.17
CA LEU A 124 -7.89 14.78 -7.22
C LEU A 124 -9.35 14.48 -6.88
N GLU A 125 -9.65 13.29 -6.37
CA GLU A 125 -11.03 12.90 -6.03
C GLU A 125 -11.62 13.71 -4.88
N LEU A 126 -10.82 13.90 -3.84
CA LEU A 126 -11.31 14.50 -2.59
C LEU A 126 -11.24 16.04 -2.59
N TYR A 127 -10.23 16.61 -3.21
CA TYR A 127 -9.92 18.04 -3.05
C TYR A 127 -9.87 18.82 -4.35
N LEU A 128 -9.71 18.15 -5.50
CA LEU A 128 -9.57 18.77 -6.82
C LEU A 128 -10.49 18.11 -7.86
N PRO A 129 -11.80 17.89 -7.57
CA PRO A 129 -12.68 17.16 -8.49
C PRO A 129 -12.80 17.83 -9.86
N ASP A 130 -12.78 19.16 -9.91
CA ASP A 130 -12.87 19.94 -11.14
C ASP A 130 -11.61 19.81 -12.02
N PHE A 131 -10.47 19.45 -11.41
CA PHE A 131 -9.21 19.28 -12.14
C PHE A 131 -9.11 17.94 -12.90
N LYS A 132 -9.96 16.96 -12.64
CA LYS A 132 -9.99 15.69 -13.42
C LYS A 132 -10.19 15.93 -14.91
N ASN A 133 -10.90 16.99 -15.28
CA ASN A 133 -11.20 17.37 -16.66
C ASN A 133 -10.34 18.54 -17.16
N PHE A 134 -9.34 18.95 -16.40
CA PHE A 134 -8.49 20.08 -16.75
C PHE A 134 -7.56 19.66 -17.91
N LYS A 135 -7.62 20.36 -19.04
CA LYS A 135 -6.82 20.03 -20.23
C LYS A 135 -5.32 20.05 -20.00
N GLN A 136 -4.87 20.82 -19.01
CA GLN A 136 -3.48 20.99 -18.63
C GLN A 136 -2.98 19.90 -17.67
N LEU A 137 -3.86 19.04 -17.13
CA LEU A 137 -3.46 17.97 -16.23
C LEU A 137 -2.86 16.81 -17.01
N GLU A 138 -1.61 16.50 -16.71
CA GLU A 138 -0.88 15.36 -17.28
C GLU A 138 -0.36 14.45 -16.17
N PHE A 139 -0.57 13.14 -16.33
CA PHE A 139 0.02 12.15 -15.44
C PHE A 139 1.40 11.73 -15.95
N VAL A 140 2.37 11.73 -15.03
CA VAL A 140 3.70 11.16 -15.28
C VAL A 140 3.67 9.70 -14.90
N ASP A 141 3.79 8.81 -15.88
CA ASP A 141 3.81 7.37 -15.68
C ASP A 141 5.21 6.93 -15.23
N ILE A 142 5.39 6.88 -13.92
CA ILE A 142 6.62 6.40 -13.29
C ILE A 142 6.28 5.64 -12.01
N PHE A 143 7.00 4.55 -11.74
CA PHE A 143 6.86 3.83 -10.48
C PHE A 143 7.73 4.50 -9.42
N LEU A 144 7.11 5.18 -8.48
CA LEU A 144 7.79 5.89 -7.40
C LEU A 144 7.71 5.14 -6.07
N ARG A 145 6.61 4.45 -5.87
CA ARG A 145 6.32 3.66 -4.68
C ARG A 145 5.16 2.71 -4.94
N TRP A 146 4.91 1.81 -3.99
CA TRP A 146 3.79 0.89 -4.06
C TRP A 146 2.44 1.62 -4.15
N ASP A 147 1.56 1.07 -4.96
CA ASP A 147 0.22 1.56 -5.22
C ASP A 147 -0.78 0.41 -5.08
N ALA A 148 -1.71 0.53 -4.11
CA ALA A 148 -2.70 -0.50 -3.83
C ALA A 148 -3.61 -0.77 -5.03
N LYS A 149 -4.06 0.25 -5.76
CA LYS A 149 -4.90 0.08 -6.94
C LYS A 149 -4.19 -0.68 -8.05
N ARG A 150 -2.90 -0.40 -8.29
CA ARG A 150 -2.10 -1.13 -9.30
C ARG A 150 -1.83 -2.58 -8.89
N SER A 151 -1.66 -2.84 -7.60
CA SER A 151 -1.43 -4.20 -7.09
C SER A 151 -2.71 -5.01 -6.99
N GLN A 152 -3.87 -4.36 -6.87
CA GLN A 152 -5.18 -4.97 -6.67
C GLN A 152 -6.09 -4.90 -7.91
N SER A 153 -5.60 -4.40 -9.04
CA SER A 153 -6.39 -4.10 -10.25
C SER A 153 -6.95 -5.32 -11.00
N ARG A 154 -7.15 -6.44 -10.33
CA ARG A 154 -7.89 -7.59 -10.85
C ARG A 154 -9.15 -7.77 -10.04
N GLU A 155 -10.24 -8.15 -10.72
CA GLU A 155 -11.55 -8.39 -10.13
C GLU A 155 -11.42 -9.28 -8.88
N ASP A 156 -12.02 -8.83 -7.79
CA ASP A 156 -12.09 -9.61 -6.56
C ASP A 156 -12.98 -10.82 -6.82
N VAL A 157 -12.37 -11.97 -6.95
CA VAL A 157 -13.09 -13.24 -7.02
C VAL A 157 -13.41 -13.65 -5.60
N HIS A 158 -14.69 -13.72 -5.28
CA HIS A 158 -15.17 -14.25 -4.00
C HIS A 158 -15.51 -15.73 -4.18
N PRO A 159 -14.64 -16.65 -3.79
CA PRO A 159 -14.83 -18.09 -4.08
C PRO A 159 -15.85 -18.76 -3.18
N ALA A 160 -16.29 -18.16 -2.07
CA ALA A 160 -17.14 -18.85 -1.11
C ALA A 160 -18.65 -18.59 -1.35
N GLU A 161 -19.41 -19.66 -1.36
CA GLU A 161 -20.87 -19.64 -1.27
C GLU A 161 -21.37 -19.46 0.17
N ILE A 162 -20.50 -19.71 1.17
CA ILE A 162 -20.84 -19.67 2.60
C ILE A 162 -20.30 -18.37 3.21
N ILE A 163 -21.22 -17.58 3.80
CA ILE A 163 -20.87 -16.35 4.51
C ILE A 163 -21.19 -16.55 6.00
N SER A 164 -20.19 -16.34 6.86
CA SER A 164 -20.38 -16.36 8.31
C SER A 164 -20.69 -14.98 8.85
N TYR A 165 -21.74 -14.91 9.67
CA TYR A 165 -22.16 -13.76 10.48
C TYR A 165 -21.96 -14.03 11.96
N ASP A 166 -21.30 -15.13 12.31
CA ASP A 166 -21.08 -15.53 13.70
C ASP A 166 -20.22 -14.50 14.42
N GLU A 167 -20.63 -14.11 15.63
CA GLU A 167 -19.93 -13.08 16.42
C GLU A 167 -18.49 -13.47 16.75
N PHE A 168 -18.23 -14.75 16.97
CA PHE A 168 -16.88 -15.26 17.21
C PHE A 168 -16.02 -15.11 15.96
N ASP A 169 -16.50 -15.52 14.78
CA ASP A 169 -15.77 -15.41 13.51
C ASP A 169 -15.44 -13.96 13.19
N VAL A 170 -16.41 -13.05 13.37
CA VAL A 170 -16.24 -11.61 13.20
C VAL A 170 -15.21 -11.05 14.17
N ALA A 171 -15.25 -11.47 15.44
CA ALA A 171 -14.31 -11.01 16.46
C ALA A 171 -12.89 -11.50 16.17
N VAL A 172 -12.71 -12.74 15.73
CA VAL A 172 -11.41 -13.29 15.31
C VAL A 172 -10.90 -12.56 14.09
N MET A 173 -11.74 -12.33 13.08
CA MET A 173 -11.35 -11.62 11.86
C MET A 173 -10.93 -10.18 12.17
N ARG A 174 -11.63 -9.48 13.05
CA ARG A 174 -11.25 -8.13 13.50
C ARG A 174 -9.86 -8.11 14.18
N GLN A 175 -9.56 -9.08 15.02
CA GLN A 175 -8.23 -9.21 15.64
C GLN A 175 -7.17 -9.49 14.56
N THR A 176 -7.48 -10.33 13.60
CA THR A 176 -6.61 -10.68 12.48
C THR A 176 -6.31 -9.47 11.61
N GLN A 177 -7.31 -8.61 11.35
CA GLN A 177 -7.13 -7.33 10.63
C GLN A 177 -6.27 -6.33 11.44
N ASN A 178 -6.49 -6.25 12.76
CA ASN A 178 -5.65 -5.42 13.62
C ASN A 178 -4.19 -5.86 13.60
N GLU A 179 -3.92 -7.15 13.48
CA GLU A 179 -2.56 -7.67 13.31
C GLU A 179 -2.01 -7.36 11.92
N ALA A 180 -2.80 -7.57 10.85
CA ALA A 180 -2.44 -7.20 9.49
C ALA A 180 -2.01 -5.73 9.38
N ALA A 181 -2.73 -4.84 10.06
CA ALA A 181 -2.43 -3.40 10.06
C ALA A 181 -1.03 -3.05 10.59
N LYS A 182 -0.36 -3.94 11.32
CA LYS A 182 1.01 -3.75 11.82
C LYS A 182 2.08 -4.19 10.81
N SER A 183 1.70 -4.84 9.69
CA SER A 183 2.64 -5.27 8.66
C SER A 183 3.36 -4.10 8.03
N LEU A 184 4.66 -4.23 7.76
CA LEU A 184 5.49 -3.27 7.05
C LEU A 184 5.61 -3.59 5.55
N ASP A 185 4.90 -4.62 5.07
CA ASP A 185 4.92 -4.99 3.66
C ASP A 185 4.35 -3.86 2.78
N TRP A 186 5.01 -3.58 1.68
CA TRP A 186 4.61 -2.52 0.75
C TRP A 186 3.46 -2.92 -0.16
N TRP A 187 3.38 -4.24 -0.47
CA TRP A 187 2.45 -4.74 -1.46
C TRP A 187 1.08 -5.00 -0.88
N ARG A 188 1.03 -5.70 0.26
CA ARG A 188 -0.22 -6.07 0.89
C ARG A 188 0.00 -6.39 2.36
N GLN A 189 -0.81 -5.83 3.23
CA GLN A 189 -0.80 -6.13 4.66
C GLN A 189 -1.79 -7.27 4.91
N VAL A 190 -1.26 -8.47 5.16
CA VAL A 190 -2.04 -9.67 5.39
C VAL A 190 -1.86 -10.14 6.83
N GLY A 191 -2.98 -10.44 7.49
CA GLY A 191 -3.01 -11.08 8.78
C GLY A 191 -3.56 -12.50 8.66
N ALA A 192 -3.13 -13.36 9.58
CA ALA A 192 -3.70 -14.67 9.75
C ALA A 192 -3.81 -15.06 11.23
N ALA A 193 -4.78 -15.91 11.57
CA ALA A 193 -4.95 -16.46 12.90
C ALA A 193 -5.25 -17.96 12.82
N LEU A 194 -4.61 -18.75 13.71
CA LEU A 194 -4.88 -20.16 13.90
C LEU A 194 -5.77 -20.30 15.14
N VAL A 195 -6.95 -20.89 14.94
CA VAL A 195 -7.91 -21.16 16.02
C VAL A 195 -7.99 -22.65 16.23
N LEU A 196 -7.80 -23.07 17.48
CA LEU A 196 -8.00 -24.46 17.88
C LEU A 196 -9.47 -24.66 18.29
N PRO A 197 -10.14 -25.74 17.80
CA PRO A 197 -11.48 -26.07 18.20
C PRO A 197 -11.54 -26.49 19.68
N ALA A 198 -12.74 -26.37 20.27
CA ALA A 198 -13.00 -26.80 21.62
C ALA A 198 -12.56 -28.26 21.86
N GLY A 199 -11.81 -28.50 22.92
CA GLY A 199 -11.30 -29.84 23.29
C GLY A 199 -9.87 -30.14 22.82
N GLN A 200 -9.25 -29.33 21.97
CA GLN A 200 -7.82 -29.37 21.63
C GLN A 200 -6.96 -28.40 22.46
N ALA A 201 -7.58 -27.44 23.13
CA ALA A 201 -6.90 -26.60 24.11
C ALA A 201 -6.67 -27.41 25.41
N SER A 202 -5.62 -27.08 26.15
CA SER A 202 -5.13 -27.81 27.34
C SER A 202 -6.14 -27.98 28.46
N ASN A 203 -7.34 -27.37 28.36
CA ASN A 203 -8.46 -27.55 29.29
C ASN A 203 -9.72 -27.95 28.53
N LYS A 204 -10.31 -29.10 28.86
CA LYS A 204 -11.49 -29.70 28.20
C LYS A 204 -12.78 -28.86 28.26
N GLN A 205 -12.75 -27.66 28.81
CA GLN A 205 -13.92 -26.79 29.03
C GLN A 205 -13.87 -25.48 28.23
N ASP A 206 -12.78 -25.26 27.46
CA ASP A 206 -12.62 -24.00 26.71
C ASP A 206 -13.29 -24.08 25.34
N SER A 207 -14.03 -23.02 25.03
CA SER A 207 -14.49 -22.62 23.70
C SER A 207 -13.31 -22.50 22.72
N HIS A 208 -13.58 -22.38 21.43
CA HIS A 208 -12.59 -22.10 20.39
C HIS A 208 -11.64 -20.97 20.81
N LYS A 209 -10.33 -21.18 20.60
CA LYS A 209 -9.30 -20.24 21.06
C LYS A 209 -8.30 -19.91 19.96
N ILE A 210 -7.99 -18.61 19.83
CA ILE A 210 -6.85 -18.17 19.00
C ILE A 210 -5.56 -18.67 19.64
N ALA A 211 -4.87 -19.58 18.97
CA ALA A 211 -3.60 -20.14 19.42
C ALA A 211 -2.41 -19.32 18.91
N ILE A 212 -2.46 -18.86 17.68
CA ILE A 212 -1.43 -18.04 17.03
C ILE A 212 -2.13 -16.97 16.22
N ILE A 213 -1.61 -15.76 16.27
CA ILE A 213 -1.97 -14.68 15.34
C ILE A 213 -0.68 -14.10 14.78
N ALA A 214 -0.67 -13.82 13.49
CA ALA A 214 0.50 -13.31 12.80
C ALA A 214 0.11 -12.40 11.63
N ARG A 215 1.07 -11.66 11.15
CA ARG A 215 1.00 -10.87 9.92
C ARG A 215 2.14 -11.26 8.99
N ASN A 216 2.03 -10.93 7.72
CA ASN A 216 3.19 -11.05 6.86
C ASN A 216 4.31 -10.11 7.33
N THR A 217 5.52 -10.62 7.34
CA THR A 217 6.74 -9.92 7.80
C THR A 217 7.88 -10.16 6.84
N HIS A 218 8.89 -9.30 6.87
CA HIS A 218 10.07 -9.47 6.03
C HIS A 218 11.22 -10.16 6.76
N LEU A 219 12.04 -10.88 6.01
CA LEU A 219 13.24 -11.52 6.51
C LEU A 219 14.47 -10.93 5.80
N PRO A 220 15.61 -10.78 6.49
CA PRO A 220 15.91 -11.21 7.86
C PRO A 220 15.36 -10.31 8.97
N PHE A 221 14.79 -9.14 8.65
CA PHE A 221 14.16 -8.21 9.59
C PHE A 221 13.00 -7.45 8.92
N ASP A 222 12.02 -7.03 9.69
CA ASP A 222 10.73 -6.52 9.20
C ASP A 222 10.87 -5.22 8.35
N GLN A 223 11.88 -4.39 8.62
CA GLN A 223 12.16 -3.16 7.87
C GLN A 223 13.02 -3.39 6.61
N GLN A 224 13.34 -4.64 6.28
CA GLN A 224 14.22 -4.99 5.16
C GLN A 224 13.87 -4.24 3.85
N PRO A 225 12.60 -4.16 3.39
CA PRO A 225 12.28 -3.49 2.13
C PRO A 225 12.56 -1.99 2.16
N TYR A 226 12.52 -1.35 3.33
CA TYR A 226 12.82 0.08 3.48
C TYR A 226 14.33 0.37 3.48
N VAL A 227 15.14 -0.59 3.93
CA VAL A 227 16.59 -0.43 4.06
C VAL A 227 17.32 -0.93 2.82
N LEU A 228 16.95 -2.10 2.31
CA LEU A 228 17.66 -2.80 1.24
C LEU A 228 16.87 -2.86 -0.08
N GLY A 229 15.63 -2.38 -0.09
CA GLY A 229 14.71 -2.57 -1.20
C GLY A 229 14.06 -3.95 -1.19
N ASP A 230 13.00 -4.11 -1.98
CA ASP A 230 12.35 -5.40 -2.19
C ASP A 230 12.75 -5.93 -3.57
N PRO A 231 13.44 -7.10 -3.65
CA PRO A 231 13.83 -7.69 -4.93
C PRO A 231 12.64 -7.93 -5.87
N ARG A 232 11.44 -8.09 -5.31
CA ARG A 232 10.21 -8.25 -6.07
C ARG A 232 9.71 -6.95 -6.72
N ALA A 233 10.19 -5.78 -6.29
CA ALA A 233 9.75 -4.50 -6.84
C ALA A 233 10.02 -4.33 -8.34
N ASP A 234 10.97 -5.11 -8.89
CA ASP A 234 11.31 -5.11 -10.31
C ASP A 234 10.32 -5.92 -11.17
N PHE A 235 9.37 -6.64 -10.56
CA PHE A 235 8.44 -7.53 -11.25
C PHE A 235 6.99 -7.07 -11.12
N SER A 236 6.16 -7.52 -12.05
CA SER A 236 4.71 -7.25 -12.01
C SER A 236 4.02 -8.02 -10.87
N SER A 237 2.86 -7.53 -10.42
CA SER A 237 2.05 -8.17 -9.37
C SER A 237 1.81 -9.66 -9.67
N GLY A 238 2.05 -10.53 -8.69
CA GLY A 238 1.87 -11.98 -8.79
C GLY A 238 3.01 -12.74 -9.48
N GLN A 239 4.03 -12.06 -10.04
CA GLN A 239 5.23 -12.69 -10.60
C GLN A 239 6.35 -12.78 -9.58
N CYS A 240 7.21 -13.79 -9.73
CA CYS A 240 8.44 -13.98 -8.94
C CYS A 240 8.21 -13.86 -7.42
N ILE A 241 7.14 -14.49 -6.92
CA ILE A 241 6.78 -14.46 -5.49
C ILE A 241 7.91 -15.07 -4.64
N GLU A 242 8.65 -16.00 -5.20
CA GLU A 242 9.77 -16.70 -4.54
C GLU A 242 10.97 -15.81 -4.19
N VAL A 243 11.12 -14.67 -4.86
CA VAL A 243 12.20 -13.72 -4.55
C VAL A 243 11.78 -12.65 -3.52
N ALA A 244 10.50 -12.64 -3.10
CA ALA A 244 10.04 -11.71 -2.09
C ALA A 244 10.74 -11.97 -0.75
N SER A 245 11.16 -10.90 -0.08
CA SER A 245 11.67 -10.99 1.29
C SER A 245 10.58 -11.27 2.33
N SER A 246 9.31 -11.12 1.94
CA SER A 246 8.14 -11.29 2.79
C SER A 246 7.79 -12.77 3.00
N ILE A 247 7.69 -13.22 4.25
CA ILE A 247 6.99 -14.45 4.60
C ILE A 247 5.51 -14.16 4.78
N HIS A 248 4.65 -14.90 4.08
CA HIS A 248 3.21 -14.72 4.18
C HIS A 248 2.68 -15.11 5.57
N ALA A 249 1.62 -14.45 6.02
CA ALA A 249 1.05 -14.64 7.34
C ALA A 249 0.67 -16.10 7.62
N GLU A 250 0.08 -16.78 6.64
CA GLU A 250 -0.30 -18.21 6.73
C GLU A 250 0.94 -19.10 6.91
N ALA A 251 1.98 -18.86 6.11
CA ALA A 251 3.23 -19.62 6.20
C ALA A 251 3.93 -19.38 7.55
N LEU A 252 3.90 -18.15 8.05
CA LEU A 252 4.45 -17.80 9.37
C LEU A 252 3.70 -18.51 10.49
N ILE A 253 2.36 -18.61 10.42
CA ILE A 253 1.56 -19.38 11.38
C ILE A 253 1.96 -20.84 11.40
N ILE A 254 2.07 -21.47 10.22
CA ILE A 254 2.43 -22.89 10.11
C ILE A 254 3.83 -23.13 10.65
N ALA A 255 4.80 -22.27 10.29
CA ALA A 255 6.16 -22.34 10.80
C ALA A 255 6.20 -22.16 12.33
N THR A 256 5.40 -21.24 12.88
CA THR A 256 5.31 -20.99 14.32
C THR A 256 4.66 -22.16 15.04
N ALA A 257 3.59 -22.75 14.50
CA ALA A 257 2.97 -23.95 15.04
C ALA A 257 3.96 -25.13 15.08
N ALA A 258 4.69 -25.36 13.99
CA ALA A 258 5.71 -26.40 13.90
C ALA A 258 6.84 -26.16 14.94
N LYS A 259 7.36 -24.93 15.03
CA LYS A 259 8.39 -24.56 16.01
C LYS A 259 7.97 -24.83 17.46
N ASN A 260 6.68 -24.60 17.77
CA ASN A 260 6.14 -24.77 19.12
C ASN A 260 5.57 -26.16 19.38
N GLY A 261 5.66 -27.10 18.41
CA GLY A 261 5.08 -28.43 18.55
C GLY A 261 3.55 -28.43 18.62
N LEU A 262 2.90 -27.39 18.07
CA LEU A 262 1.45 -27.24 18.09
C LEU A 262 0.85 -27.96 16.89
N SER A 263 -0.10 -28.89 17.14
CA SER A 263 -0.82 -29.57 16.06
C SER A 263 -1.80 -28.61 15.39
N THR A 264 -1.76 -28.57 14.05
CA THR A 264 -2.72 -27.85 13.22
C THR A 264 -3.90 -28.71 12.79
N LYS A 265 -3.86 -30.02 13.10
CA LYS A 265 -4.92 -30.97 12.73
C LYS A 265 -6.26 -30.59 13.37
N GLY A 266 -7.29 -30.40 12.54
CA GLY A 266 -8.63 -30.00 12.98
C GLY A 266 -8.76 -28.52 13.33
N ALA A 267 -7.68 -27.72 13.23
CA ALA A 267 -7.71 -26.29 13.50
C ALA A 267 -8.44 -25.52 12.38
N TRP A 268 -8.76 -24.27 12.66
CA TRP A 268 -9.33 -23.31 11.72
C TRP A 268 -8.32 -22.22 11.42
N MET A 269 -8.26 -21.79 10.16
CA MET A 269 -7.41 -20.68 9.73
C MET A 269 -8.28 -19.48 9.34
N TYR A 270 -7.97 -18.32 9.91
CA TYR A 270 -8.55 -17.04 9.50
C TYR A 270 -7.49 -16.25 8.77
N VAL A 271 -7.85 -15.62 7.66
CA VAL A 271 -6.93 -14.78 6.84
C VAL A 271 -7.68 -13.54 6.37
N THR A 272 -7.02 -12.40 6.39
CA THR A 272 -7.63 -11.16 5.91
C THR A 272 -7.81 -11.15 4.40
N THR A 273 -6.95 -11.87 3.66
CA THR A 273 -7.00 -12.01 2.21
C THR A 273 -6.92 -13.49 1.85
N PHE A 274 -7.73 -13.94 0.90
CA PHE A 274 -7.74 -15.33 0.44
C PHE A 274 -6.33 -15.81 0.06
N PRO A 275 -5.92 -17.04 0.45
CA PRO A 275 -4.56 -17.53 0.27
C PRO A 275 -4.11 -17.55 -1.19
N CYS A 276 -2.88 -17.14 -1.44
CA CYS A 276 -2.24 -17.35 -2.74
C CYS A 276 -2.03 -18.86 -3.00
N PRO A 277 -1.80 -19.29 -4.25
CA PRO A 277 -1.63 -20.71 -4.58
C PRO A 277 -0.51 -21.41 -3.80
N VAL A 278 0.54 -20.68 -3.41
CA VAL A 278 1.64 -21.24 -2.60
C VAL A 278 1.15 -21.54 -1.19
N CYS A 279 0.48 -20.58 -0.54
CA CYS A 279 -0.09 -20.78 0.79
C CYS A 279 -1.22 -21.81 0.78
N ALA A 280 -2.08 -21.83 -0.24
CA ALA A 280 -3.13 -22.84 -0.37
C ALA A 280 -2.55 -24.28 -0.41
N LYS A 281 -1.47 -24.51 -1.18
CA LYS A 281 -0.76 -25.80 -1.19
C LYS A 281 -0.20 -26.19 0.17
N LEU A 282 0.32 -25.20 0.91
CA LEU A 282 0.86 -25.42 2.24
C LEU A 282 -0.27 -25.76 3.22
N LEU A 283 -1.36 -24.99 3.22
CA LEU A 283 -2.54 -25.20 4.07
C LEU A 283 -3.18 -26.57 3.83
N ALA A 284 -3.30 -27.00 2.56
CA ALA A 284 -3.84 -28.31 2.18
C ALA A 284 -3.10 -29.52 2.81
N LYS A 285 -1.90 -29.32 3.37
CA LYS A 285 -1.08 -30.35 4.02
C LYS A 285 -1.00 -30.24 5.54
N THR A 286 -1.73 -29.27 6.14
CA THR A 286 -1.68 -29.03 7.60
C THR A 286 -2.74 -29.76 8.39
N GLY A 287 -3.77 -30.29 7.75
CA GLY A 287 -4.92 -30.90 8.43
C GLY A 287 -5.89 -29.92 9.07
N ILE A 288 -5.82 -28.62 8.71
CA ILE A 288 -6.88 -27.66 9.04
C ILE A 288 -8.18 -28.11 8.37
N THR A 289 -9.33 -27.76 8.95
CA THR A 289 -10.64 -28.17 8.44
C THR A 289 -11.46 -27.00 7.89
N LYS A 290 -11.16 -25.77 8.32
CA LYS A 290 -11.87 -24.57 7.86
C LYS A 290 -10.90 -23.45 7.54
N LEU A 291 -11.19 -22.72 6.48
CA LEU A 291 -10.55 -21.45 6.13
C LEU A 291 -11.60 -20.34 6.12
N PHE A 292 -11.40 -19.36 6.97
CA PHE A 292 -12.18 -18.13 7.00
C PHE A 292 -11.38 -17.01 6.35
N TYR A 293 -11.99 -16.27 5.43
CA TYR A 293 -11.33 -15.14 4.79
C TYR A 293 -12.26 -13.92 4.72
N LYS A 294 -11.69 -12.74 4.55
CA LYS A 294 -12.46 -11.50 4.39
C LYS A 294 -12.47 -11.02 2.94
N GLU A 295 -11.30 -10.81 2.35
CA GLU A 295 -11.13 -10.29 1.00
C GLU A 295 -10.72 -11.40 0.03
N GLY A 296 -11.27 -11.40 -1.19
CA GLY A 296 -10.88 -12.31 -2.25
C GLY A 296 -9.45 -12.06 -2.76
N TYR A 297 -8.90 -13.05 -3.45
CA TYR A 297 -7.62 -12.95 -4.16
C TYR A 297 -7.79 -13.36 -5.61
N SER A 298 -7.08 -12.70 -6.51
CA SER A 298 -7.28 -12.77 -7.96
C SER A 298 -6.94 -14.11 -8.66
N LEU A 299 -6.59 -15.17 -7.93
CA LEU A 299 -6.18 -16.46 -8.49
C LEU A 299 -7.05 -17.59 -7.94
N ILE A 300 -8.00 -18.04 -8.77
CA ILE A 300 -8.95 -19.15 -8.50
C ILE A 300 -8.23 -20.48 -8.17
N GLN A 301 -7.00 -20.69 -8.65
CA GLN A 301 -6.23 -21.92 -8.44
C GLN A 301 -6.04 -22.30 -6.96
N GLY A 302 -6.11 -21.34 -6.02
CA GLY A 302 -6.03 -21.63 -4.59
C GLY A 302 -7.25 -22.36 -4.04
N GLN A 303 -8.44 -22.08 -4.58
CA GLN A 303 -9.72 -22.67 -4.17
C GLN A 303 -9.75 -24.18 -4.43
N GLU A 304 -9.48 -24.59 -5.67
CA GLU A 304 -9.48 -26.02 -6.06
C GLU A 304 -8.52 -26.86 -5.20
N ILE A 305 -7.38 -26.28 -4.81
CA ILE A 305 -6.40 -26.93 -3.95
C ILE A 305 -6.97 -27.15 -2.54
N LEU A 306 -7.63 -26.14 -1.98
CA LEU A 306 -8.22 -26.21 -0.64
C LEU A 306 -9.42 -27.16 -0.60
N GLU A 307 -10.28 -27.10 -1.60
CA GLU A 307 -11.44 -28.00 -1.76
C GLU A 307 -11.00 -29.46 -1.92
N SER A 308 -9.94 -29.72 -2.71
CA SER A 308 -9.38 -31.07 -2.85
C SER A 308 -8.81 -31.65 -1.55
N ALA A 309 -8.51 -30.79 -0.59
CA ALA A 309 -8.06 -31.15 0.76
C ALA A 309 -9.20 -31.18 1.79
N GLU A 310 -10.46 -31.10 1.32
CA GLU A 310 -11.67 -31.11 2.17
C GLU A 310 -11.69 -29.95 3.19
N ILE A 311 -11.09 -28.81 2.85
CA ILE A 311 -11.10 -27.61 3.68
C ILE A 311 -12.35 -26.80 3.33
N GLU A 312 -13.23 -26.57 4.31
CA GLU A 312 -14.40 -25.73 4.17
C GLU A 312 -13.98 -24.26 4.06
N ILE A 313 -14.41 -23.59 2.98
CA ILE A 313 -14.05 -22.19 2.69
C ILE A 313 -15.23 -21.29 3.05
N ILE A 314 -15.01 -20.32 3.92
CA ILE A 314 -16.05 -19.46 4.50
C ILE A 314 -15.61 -18.01 4.42
N GLN A 315 -16.45 -17.16 3.85
CA GLN A 315 -16.25 -15.71 3.89
C GLN A 315 -16.79 -15.14 5.21
N VAL A 316 -16.06 -14.25 5.87
CA VAL A 316 -16.58 -13.54 7.04
C VAL A 316 -17.19 -12.23 6.60
N ALA A 317 -18.45 -12.00 6.99
CA ALA A 317 -19.18 -10.79 6.64
C ALA A 317 -18.50 -9.51 7.16
N GLU A 318 -18.71 -8.41 6.46
CA GLU A 318 -18.38 -7.08 6.98
C GLU A 318 -19.43 -6.68 8.03
N VAL A 319 -18.94 -6.20 9.18
CA VAL A 319 -19.74 -5.58 10.23
C VAL A 319 -19.24 -4.17 10.47
#